data_0190e9edb69518cb67a19ec610d8acc9
#
_entry.id   0190e9edb69518cb67a19ec610d8acc9
#
_cell.length_a   1.000
_cell.length_b   1.000
_cell.length_c   1.000
_cell.angle_alpha   90.00
_cell.angle_beta   90.00
_cell.angle_gamma   90.00
#
_symmetry.space_group_name_H-M   'P 1'
#
loop_
_entity.id
_entity.type
_entity.pdbx_description
1 polymer ?
#
loop_
_entity_poly.entity_id
_entity_poly.type
_entity_poly.pdbx_seq_one_letter_code
_entity_poly.pdbx_strand_id
1 'polypeptide(L)'
;MALAGCTPENLATPDLYRTSCARCHGADGRGVSRYLDRYPYLDLVASPMVRQGDRAAVRQRIAEGDGPMPGFSRRLSPSQIERLVDFTLRLGQTAKETR
;
A
#
# COMPACT_ATOMS: atom_id res chain seq x y z
N MET A 1 0.62 -24.24 -3.29
CA MET A 1 -0.28 -24.08 -3.22
C MET A 1 -0.73 -23.07 -2.61
N ALA A 2 -1.29 -22.66 -2.89
CA ALA A 2 -1.61 -21.53 -2.53
C ALA A 2 -2.24 -21.44 -1.44
N LEU A 3 -2.43 -21.81 -0.82
CA LEU A 3 -3.04 -21.66 0.11
C LEU A 3 -2.86 -20.75 0.89
N ALA A 4 -2.02 -20.63 1.25
CA ALA A 4 -1.78 -19.75 2.16
C ALA A 4 -2.31 -18.53 1.83
N GLY A 5 -2.13 -17.61 1.93
CA GLY A 5 -2.58 -16.38 1.69
C GLY A 5 -3.81 -16.32 0.95
N CYS A 6 -4.01 -17.21 0.21
CA CYS A 6 -5.27 -17.32 -0.46
C CYS A 6 -5.60 -16.21 -1.41
N THR A 7 -4.68 -15.35 -1.73
CA THR A 7 -4.91 -14.27 -2.68
C THR A 7 -4.50 -14.77 -4.05
N PRO A 8 -5.43 -14.81 -5.01
CA PRO A 8 -5.08 -15.28 -6.34
C PRO A 8 -3.96 -14.47 -6.96
N GLU A 9 -2.98 -15.15 -7.54
CA GLU A 9 -1.82 -14.48 -8.11
C GLU A 9 -2.21 -13.52 -9.23
N ASN A 10 -3.27 -13.86 -9.98
CA ASN A 10 -3.68 -13.04 -11.11
C ASN A 10 -4.69 -11.94 -10.77
N LEU A 11 -4.94 -11.71 -9.49
CA LEU A 11 -5.84 -10.61 -9.11
C LEU A 11 -5.23 -9.29 -9.59
N ALA A 12 -6.04 -8.46 -10.22
CA ALA A 12 -5.57 -7.19 -10.73
C ALA A 12 -5.09 -6.29 -9.61
N THR A 13 -4.05 -5.52 -9.86
CA THR A 13 -3.43 -4.70 -8.83
C THR A 13 -4.39 -3.70 -8.17
N PRO A 14 -5.28 -3.00 -8.90
CA PRO A 14 -6.24 -2.13 -8.22
C PRO A 14 -7.13 -2.87 -7.24
N ASP A 15 -7.54 -4.11 -7.59
CA ASP A 15 -8.35 -4.91 -6.70
C ASP A 15 -7.55 -5.39 -5.49
N LEU A 16 -6.29 -5.71 -5.71
CA LEU A 16 -5.40 -6.11 -4.64
C LEU A 16 -5.23 -4.96 -3.64
N TYR A 17 -5.02 -3.76 -4.15
CA TYR A 17 -4.90 -2.57 -3.30
C TYR A 17 -6.20 -2.33 -2.53
N ARG A 18 -7.33 -2.40 -3.23
CA ARG A 18 -8.62 -2.13 -2.63
C ARG A 18 -8.93 -3.09 -1.47
N THR A 19 -8.59 -4.35 -1.62
CA THR A 19 -8.91 -5.34 -0.59
C THR A 19 -7.89 -5.38 0.54
N SER A 20 -6.67 -4.93 0.31
CA SER A 20 -5.59 -5.09 1.30
C SER A 20 -5.14 -3.79 1.93
N CYS A 21 -5.29 -2.67 1.26
CA CYS A 21 -4.66 -1.42 1.68
C CYS A 21 -5.65 -0.28 1.88
N ALA A 22 -6.71 -0.23 1.08
CA ALA A 22 -7.57 0.95 1.04
C ALA A 22 -8.34 1.20 2.32
N ARG A 23 -8.54 0.18 3.15
CA ARG A 23 -9.30 0.38 4.38
C ARG A 23 -8.64 1.37 5.33
N CYS A 24 -7.34 1.55 5.21
CA CYS A 24 -6.61 2.54 5.99
C CYS A 24 -6.09 3.67 5.13
N HIS A 25 -5.51 3.31 3.96
CA HIS A 25 -4.91 4.31 3.08
C HIS A 25 -5.91 5.03 2.18
N GLY A 26 -7.15 4.52 2.10
CA GLY A 26 -8.17 5.13 1.26
C GLY A 26 -8.02 4.70 -0.19
N ALA A 27 -9.13 4.75 -0.93
CA ALA A 27 -9.11 4.39 -2.34
C ALA A 27 -8.22 5.33 -3.15
N ASP A 28 -8.12 6.58 -2.72
CA ASP A 28 -7.32 7.59 -3.39
C ASP A 28 -5.91 7.75 -2.80
N GLY A 29 -5.57 6.96 -1.80
CA GLY A 29 -4.25 7.02 -1.18
C GLY A 29 -4.05 8.15 -0.19
N ARG A 30 -5.10 8.92 0.09
CA ARG A 30 -4.99 10.07 1.00
C ARG A 30 -5.30 9.75 2.44
N GLY A 31 -5.61 8.49 2.73
CA GLY A 31 -5.93 8.05 4.08
C GLY A 31 -7.41 8.16 4.38
N VAL A 32 -7.86 7.29 5.26
CA VAL A 32 -9.24 7.33 5.75
C VAL A 32 -9.31 8.37 6.85
N SER A 33 -10.18 9.36 6.70
CA SER A 33 -10.14 10.55 7.54
C SER A 33 -10.24 10.27 9.03
N ARG A 34 -10.97 9.25 9.43
CA ARG A 34 -11.12 8.98 10.86
C ARG A 34 -9.84 8.49 11.53
N TYR A 35 -8.83 8.12 10.75
CA TYR A 35 -7.57 7.65 11.30
C TYR A 35 -6.42 8.64 11.13
N LEU A 36 -6.62 9.68 10.32
CA LEU A 36 -5.51 10.55 9.93
C LEU A 36 -4.90 11.34 11.08
N ASP A 37 -5.71 11.74 12.05
CA ASP A 37 -5.18 12.48 13.20
C ASP A 37 -4.12 11.67 13.94
N ARG A 38 -4.36 10.37 14.06
CA ARG A 38 -3.44 9.53 14.79
C ARG A 38 -2.32 8.99 13.92
N TYR A 39 -2.61 8.79 12.65
CA TYR A 39 -1.66 8.18 11.71
C TYR A 39 -1.59 9.01 10.44
N PRO A 40 -0.93 10.17 10.47
CA PRO A 40 -0.95 11.08 9.32
C PRO A 40 -0.31 10.50 8.07
N TYR A 41 0.58 9.54 8.19
CA TYR A 41 1.22 8.93 7.02
C TYR A 41 0.37 7.86 6.34
N LEU A 42 -0.87 7.66 6.81
CA LEU A 42 -1.83 6.95 5.99
C LEU A 42 -2.10 7.70 4.69
N ASP A 43 -1.93 9.01 4.70
CA ASP A 43 -1.92 9.80 3.47
C ASP A 43 -0.59 9.54 2.78
N LEU A 44 -0.62 8.80 1.68
CA LEU A 44 0.59 8.40 0.97
C LEU A 44 1.33 9.59 0.39
N VAL A 45 0.63 10.68 0.09
CA VAL A 45 1.28 11.89 -0.39
C VAL A 45 2.17 12.49 0.69
N ALA A 46 1.78 12.36 1.96
CA ALA A 46 2.56 12.87 3.06
C ALA A 46 3.68 11.92 3.49
N SER A 47 3.65 10.67 3.04
CA SER A 47 4.65 9.68 3.44
C SER A 47 6.01 10.01 2.83
N PRO A 48 7.07 10.19 3.63
CA PRO A 48 8.37 10.52 3.07
C PRO A 48 8.89 9.49 2.06
N MET A 49 8.71 8.21 2.33
CA MET A 49 9.23 7.18 1.43
C MET A 49 8.49 7.19 0.08
N VAL A 50 7.20 7.51 0.10
CA VAL A 50 6.43 7.60 -1.15
C VAL A 50 6.81 8.87 -1.90
N ARG A 51 6.94 9.98 -1.19
CA ARG A 51 7.32 11.25 -1.82
C ARG A 51 8.67 11.16 -2.49
N GLN A 52 9.59 10.42 -1.91
CA GLN A 52 10.94 10.29 -2.44
C GLN A 52 11.07 9.18 -3.48
N GLY A 53 10.00 8.41 -3.69
CA GLY A 53 10.06 7.30 -4.62
C GLY A 53 11.01 6.19 -4.16
N ASP A 54 11.12 6.01 -2.85
CA ASP A 54 12.06 5.04 -2.29
C ASP A 54 11.43 3.64 -2.35
N ARG A 55 11.66 2.95 -3.46
CA ARG A 55 11.04 1.66 -3.71
C ARG A 55 11.39 0.63 -2.64
N ALA A 56 12.63 0.61 -2.20
CA ALA A 56 13.08 -0.38 -1.23
C ALA A 56 12.35 -0.18 0.10
N ALA A 57 12.22 1.07 0.53
CA ALA A 57 11.53 1.37 1.78
C ALA A 57 10.05 1.04 1.69
N VAL A 58 9.40 1.38 0.56
CA VAL A 58 7.99 1.07 0.37
C VAL A 58 7.78 -0.44 0.34
N ARG A 59 8.66 -1.17 -0.37
CA ARG A 59 8.57 -2.63 -0.44
C ARG A 59 8.69 -3.24 0.95
N GLN A 60 9.65 -2.79 1.73
CA GLN A 60 9.85 -3.32 3.07
C GLN A 60 8.65 -3.05 3.96
N ARG A 61 8.09 -1.85 3.86
CA ARG A 61 6.92 -1.50 4.67
C ARG A 61 5.72 -2.37 4.30
N ILE A 62 5.50 -2.63 3.03
CA ILE A 62 4.40 -3.49 2.61
C ILE A 62 4.65 -4.93 3.05
N ALA A 63 5.86 -5.42 2.88
CA ALA A 63 6.18 -6.81 3.19
C ALA A 63 6.15 -7.09 4.68
N GLU A 64 6.69 -6.20 5.48
CA GLU A 64 6.90 -6.43 6.90
C GLU A 64 5.95 -5.67 7.82
N GLY A 65 5.33 -4.61 7.32
CA GLY A 65 4.42 -3.81 8.13
C GLY A 65 5.14 -2.89 9.08
N ASP A 66 4.37 -2.20 9.91
CA ASP A 66 4.92 -1.32 10.94
C ASP A 66 3.78 -0.88 11.84
N GLY A 67 3.89 -1.14 13.13
CA GLY A 67 2.85 -0.79 14.09
C GLY A 67 1.52 -1.40 13.66
N PRO A 68 0.47 -0.60 13.51
CA PRO A 68 -0.83 -1.14 13.14
C PRO A 68 -0.92 -1.59 11.69
N MET A 69 0.04 -1.25 10.84
CA MET A 69 0.03 -1.74 9.47
C MET A 69 0.54 -3.17 9.43
N PRO A 70 -0.26 -4.13 8.95
CA PRO A 70 0.20 -5.51 8.87
C PRO A 70 1.23 -5.69 7.78
N GLY A 71 2.06 -6.72 7.91
CA GLY A 71 2.96 -7.13 6.85
C GLY A 71 2.27 -8.14 5.96
N PHE A 72 2.62 -8.13 4.69
CA PHE A 72 1.94 -8.95 3.70
C PHE A 72 2.81 -10.04 3.09
N SER A 73 4.05 -10.21 3.56
CA SER A 73 4.96 -11.18 2.93
C SER A 73 4.44 -12.61 2.99
N ARG A 74 3.57 -12.91 3.94
CA ARG A 74 3.02 -14.26 4.05
C ARG A 74 1.74 -14.47 3.26
N ARG A 75 1.08 -13.38 2.87
CA ARG A 75 -0.19 -13.47 2.17
C ARG A 75 -0.11 -13.14 0.71
N LEU A 76 0.93 -12.40 0.32
CA LEU A 76 1.10 -11.97 -1.05
C LEU A 76 2.44 -12.47 -1.57
N SER A 77 2.49 -12.80 -2.86
CA SER A 77 3.74 -13.21 -3.47
C SER A 77 4.66 -12.01 -3.65
N PRO A 78 5.96 -12.25 -3.85
CA PRO A 78 6.87 -11.16 -4.17
C PRO A 78 6.43 -10.36 -5.39
N SER A 79 5.88 -11.03 -6.40
CA SER A 79 5.36 -10.38 -7.59
C SER A 79 4.20 -9.44 -7.26
N GLN A 80 3.27 -9.89 -6.42
CA GLN A 80 2.16 -9.07 -6.00
C GLN A 80 2.64 -7.86 -5.20
N ILE A 81 3.61 -8.06 -4.33
CA ILE A 81 4.16 -6.96 -3.54
C ILE A 81 4.82 -5.94 -4.46
N GLU A 82 5.59 -6.38 -5.47
CA GLU A 82 6.20 -5.44 -6.41
C GLU A 82 5.15 -4.62 -7.15
N ARG A 83 4.07 -5.26 -7.57
CA ARG A 83 3.00 -4.53 -8.24
C ARG A 83 2.34 -3.51 -7.32
N LEU A 84 2.23 -3.82 -6.03
CA LEU A 84 1.71 -2.88 -5.05
C LEU A 84 2.69 -1.74 -4.79
N VAL A 85 3.98 -1.99 -4.83
CA VAL A 85 4.98 -0.92 -4.73
C VAL A 85 4.76 0.07 -5.87
N ASP A 86 4.67 -0.42 -7.10
CA ASP A 86 4.43 0.45 -8.26
C ASP A 86 3.13 1.21 -8.12
N PHE A 87 2.08 0.53 -7.73
CA PHE A 87 0.76 1.13 -7.60
C PHE A 87 0.77 2.23 -6.54
N THR A 88 1.40 1.96 -5.39
CA THR A 88 1.47 2.90 -4.28
C THR A 88 2.23 4.17 -4.68
N LEU A 89 3.35 4.00 -5.35
CA LEU A 89 4.13 5.16 -5.78
C LEU A 89 3.36 5.99 -6.80
N ARG A 90 2.68 5.35 -7.74
CA ARG A 90 1.87 6.09 -8.71
C ARG A 90 0.67 6.75 -8.05
N LEU A 91 0.03 6.06 -7.14
CA LEU A 91 -1.15 6.59 -6.46
C LEU A 91 -0.77 7.83 -5.63
N GLY A 92 0.33 7.77 -4.92
CA GLY A 92 0.81 8.91 -4.16
C GLY A 92 1.13 10.10 -5.06
N GLN A 93 1.75 9.85 -6.21
CA GLN A 93 2.08 10.89 -7.16
C GLN A 93 0.82 11.50 -7.78
N THR A 94 -0.12 10.67 -8.16
CA THR A 94 -1.38 11.14 -8.75
C THR A 94 -2.17 11.97 -7.75
N ALA A 95 -2.26 11.52 -6.51
CA ALA A 95 -2.97 12.26 -5.47
C ALA A 95 -2.33 13.61 -5.23
N LYS A 96 -0.99 13.68 -5.29
CA LYS A 96 -0.28 14.93 -5.15
C LYS A 96 -0.63 15.90 -6.27
N GLU A 97 -0.74 15.39 -7.50
CA GLU A 97 -1.04 16.22 -8.66
C GLU A 97 -2.45 16.77 -8.64
N THR A 98 -3.36 16.11 -7.94
CA THR A 98 -4.76 16.54 -7.92
C THR A 98 -5.10 17.40 -6.71
N ARG A 99 -4.16 17.74 -5.88
CA ARG A 99 -4.42 18.59 -4.73
C ARG A 99 -4.55 20.08 -5.12
#